data_81d13dea6f84a6432511411a611fc7a9
#
_entry.id   81d13dea6f84a6432511411a611fc7a9
#
_cell.length_a   1.000
_cell.length_b   1.000
_cell.length_c   1.000
_cell.angle_alpha   90.00
_cell.angle_beta   90.00
_cell.angle_gamma   90.00
#
_symmetry.space_group_name_H-M   'P 1'
#
loop_
_entity.id
_entity.type
_entity.pdbx_description
1 polymer ?
#
loop_
_entity_poly.entity_id
_entity_poly.type
_entity_poly.pdbx_seq_one_letter_code
_entity_poly.pdbx_strand_id
1 'polypeptide(L)'
;SGGLGDVYKRQEYVRDVRPGEIVVIDKYGMRSIEGHCSDRKKALCVFEYIYFARPDSVIEGASVHLARQKAGEFLAEEHPVDADVVIGVPDSGLDAAMGYAKKSGIPYGMGFIKNKYIGRSFIQPTQEQRESDVRIKLNVIGSTVKGKRVVMIDDSIVRGTTSARIVKQLRDAGAKEVHVRVSAPPFRHPCYFGTDIDSAENLIANNHSIDE
;
A
#
# COMPACT_ATOMS: atom_id res chain seq x y z
N SER A 1 -8.65 -15.12 -6.22
CA SER A 1 -9.42 -14.14 -5.44
C SER A 1 -10.69 -13.77 -6.18
N GLY A 2 -11.84 -14.27 -5.70
CA GLY A 2 -13.16 -14.04 -6.28
C GLY A 2 -13.68 -12.64 -5.98
N GLY A 3 -13.15 -11.61 -6.64
CA GLY A 3 -13.67 -10.27 -6.56
C GLY A 3 -14.71 -9.96 -7.63
N LEU A 4 -15.56 -8.96 -7.40
CA LEU A 4 -16.59 -8.47 -8.33
C LEU A 4 -16.09 -8.16 -9.77
N GLY A 5 -14.77 -8.00 -9.97
CA GLY A 5 -14.15 -7.82 -11.28
C GLY A 5 -14.31 -9.02 -12.22
N ASP A 6 -14.47 -10.21 -11.67
CA ASP A 6 -14.56 -11.45 -12.42
C ASP A 6 -15.94 -11.61 -13.07
N VAL A 7 -17.00 -11.15 -12.40
CA VAL A 7 -18.37 -11.15 -12.91
C VAL A 7 -18.50 -10.26 -14.15
N TYR A 8 -17.84 -9.10 -14.15
CA TYR A 8 -17.89 -8.17 -15.27
C TYR A 8 -17.20 -8.69 -16.52
N LYS A 9 -16.16 -9.53 -16.36
CA LYS A 9 -15.42 -10.16 -17.45
C LYS A 9 -15.97 -11.55 -17.83
N ARG A 10 -17.08 -12.00 -17.23
CA ARG A 10 -17.63 -13.37 -17.38
C ARG A 10 -16.59 -14.44 -17.03
N GLN A 11 -15.77 -14.18 -16.01
CA GLN A 11 -14.79 -15.13 -15.50
C GLN A 11 -15.39 -15.86 -14.31
N GLU A 12 -15.11 -17.15 -14.21
CA GLU A 12 -15.45 -17.98 -13.07
C GLU A 12 -14.19 -18.37 -12.32
N TYR A 13 -14.21 -18.16 -11.00
CA TYR A 13 -13.12 -18.61 -10.14
C TYR A 13 -13.20 -20.13 -9.97
N VAL A 14 -12.15 -20.83 -10.39
CA VAL A 14 -12.11 -22.29 -10.30
C VAL A 14 -11.52 -22.71 -8.95
N ARG A 15 -10.29 -22.31 -8.65
CA ARG A 15 -9.56 -22.61 -7.40
C ARG A 15 -8.23 -21.88 -7.32
N ASP A 16 -7.62 -21.91 -6.16
CA ASP A 16 -6.21 -21.50 -6.00
C ASP A 16 -5.25 -22.58 -6.55
N VAL A 17 -4.12 -22.12 -7.06
CA VAL A 17 -2.99 -22.99 -7.42
C VAL A 17 -2.24 -23.35 -6.14
N ARG A 18 -1.91 -24.61 -5.95
CA ARG A 18 -1.19 -25.09 -4.76
C ARG A 18 0.29 -24.67 -4.79
N PRO A 19 0.93 -24.48 -3.65
CA PRO A 19 2.38 -24.26 -3.59
C PRO A 19 3.15 -25.39 -4.30
N GLY A 20 4.00 -25.03 -5.28
CA GLY A 20 4.76 -25.99 -6.08
C GLY A 20 3.98 -26.64 -7.24
N GLU A 21 2.71 -26.30 -7.43
CA GLU A 21 1.91 -26.79 -8.55
C GLU A 21 2.23 -26.01 -9.83
N ILE A 22 2.34 -26.75 -10.95
CA ILE A 22 2.44 -26.17 -12.29
C ILE A 22 1.13 -26.48 -13.01
N VAL A 23 0.40 -25.41 -13.36
CA VAL A 23 -0.85 -25.53 -14.15
C VAL A 23 -0.53 -25.29 -15.62
N VAL A 24 -0.89 -26.23 -16.46
CA VAL A 24 -0.77 -26.14 -17.92
C VAL A 24 -2.17 -25.99 -18.51
N ILE A 25 -2.36 -24.94 -19.31
CA ILE A 25 -3.61 -24.66 -20.02
C ILE A 25 -3.32 -24.68 -21.52
N ASP A 26 -3.97 -25.57 -22.23
CA ASP A 26 -3.81 -25.71 -23.69
C ASP A 26 -5.16 -26.04 -24.36
N LYS A 27 -5.11 -26.35 -25.65
CA LYS A 27 -6.31 -26.72 -26.45
C LYS A 27 -7.05 -27.96 -25.95
N TYR A 28 -6.42 -28.75 -25.08
CA TYR A 28 -7.02 -29.94 -24.50
C TYR A 28 -7.63 -29.71 -23.11
N GLY A 29 -7.52 -28.47 -22.60
CA GLY A 29 -8.03 -28.08 -21.29
C GLY A 29 -6.95 -27.74 -20.27
N MET A 30 -7.32 -27.84 -19.00
CA MET A 30 -6.46 -27.55 -17.86
C MET A 30 -5.99 -28.83 -17.20
N ARG A 31 -4.67 -28.95 -16.96
CA ARG A 31 -4.07 -30.05 -16.19
C ARG A 31 -3.04 -29.54 -15.21
N SER A 32 -2.84 -30.25 -14.12
CA SER A 32 -1.89 -29.93 -13.06
C SER A 32 -0.75 -30.92 -12.99
N ILE A 33 0.46 -30.44 -12.76
CA ILE A 33 1.64 -31.22 -12.44
C ILE A 33 1.94 -30.95 -10.97
N GLU A 34 1.74 -31.94 -10.11
CA GLU A 34 1.77 -31.81 -8.66
C GLU A 34 3.04 -32.44 -8.03
N GLY A 35 4.01 -32.86 -8.83
CA GLY A 35 5.22 -33.56 -8.36
C GLY A 35 6.08 -32.77 -7.35
N HIS A 36 5.84 -31.48 -7.22
CA HIS A 36 6.58 -30.59 -6.29
C HIS A 36 5.72 -30.03 -5.16
N CYS A 37 4.47 -30.52 -5.01
CA CYS A 37 3.54 -29.96 -4.01
C CYS A 37 3.75 -30.49 -2.60
N SER A 38 4.25 -31.75 -2.43
CA SER A 38 4.34 -32.44 -1.15
C SER A 38 5.24 -31.73 -0.13
N ASP A 39 6.27 -31.06 -0.60
CA ASP A 39 7.33 -30.48 0.24
C ASP A 39 7.19 -28.94 0.41
N ARG A 40 6.14 -28.36 -0.13
CA ARG A 40 5.97 -26.91 -0.12
C ARG A 40 4.91 -26.46 0.88
N LYS A 41 5.33 -25.59 1.79
CA LYS A 41 4.43 -24.92 2.71
C LYS A 41 3.82 -23.69 2.05
N LYS A 42 2.58 -23.35 2.42
CA LYS A 42 2.02 -22.05 2.09
C LYS A 42 2.86 -20.96 2.75
N ALA A 43 3.30 -19.99 1.96
CA ALA A 43 4.10 -18.86 2.41
C ALA A 43 3.61 -17.60 1.70
N LEU A 44 2.47 -17.07 2.16
CA LEU A 44 1.91 -15.85 1.64
C LEU A 44 2.81 -14.66 1.99
N CYS A 45 3.09 -13.83 1.01
CA CYS A 45 3.80 -12.58 1.25
C CYS A 45 2.86 -11.61 2.00
N VAL A 46 3.29 -11.10 3.16
CA VAL A 46 2.51 -10.13 3.94
C VAL A 46 2.16 -8.86 3.16
N PHE A 47 2.95 -8.54 2.14
CA PHE A 47 2.75 -7.38 1.28
C PHE A 47 1.47 -7.47 0.43
N GLU A 48 0.92 -8.66 0.25
CA GLU A 48 -0.43 -8.83 -0.31
C GLU A 48 -1.48 -8.11 0.54
N TYR A 49 -1.41 -8.21 1.87
CA TYR A 49 -2.30 -7.47 2.77
C TYR A 49 -1.97 -5.99 2.83
N ILE A 50 -0.70 -5.62 2.79
CA ILE A 50 -0.27 -4.22 2.96
C ILE A 50 -0.60 -3.38 1.73
N TYR A 51 -0.26 -3.90 0.52
CA TYR A 51 -0.27 -3.07 -0.69
C TYR A 51 -0.99 -3.68 -1.89
N PHE A 52 -0.67 -4.94 -2.27
CA PHE A 52 -1.07 -5.46 -3.58
C PHE A 52 -2.54 -5.79 -3.70
N ALA A 53 -3.13 -6.46 -2.70
CA ALA A 53 -4.50 -6.89 -2.79
C ALA A 53 -5.48 -5.70 -2.72
N ARG A 54 -6.60 -5.83 -3.42
CA ARG A 54 -7.69 -4.86 -3.29
C ARG A 54 -8.31 -4.97 -1.89
N PRO A 55 -8.79 -3.87 -1.32
CA PRO A 55 -9.37 -3.88 0.04
C PRO A 55 -10.56 -4.84 0.20
N ASP A 56 -11.33 -5.06 -0.87
CA ASP A 56 -12.49 -5.97 -0.89
C ASP A 56 -12.11 -7.46 -1.01
N SER A 57 -10.83 -7.78 -1.12
CA SER A 57 -10.36 -9.15 -1.22
C SER A 57 -10.37 -9.88 0.12
N VAL A 58 -10.62 -11.19 0.04
CA VAL A 58 -10.43 -12.13 1.15
C VAL A 58 -9.33 -13.11 0.77
N ILE A 59 -8.26 -13.16 1.56
CA ILE A 59 -7.10 -14.02 1.32
C ILE A 59 -6.97 -14.96 2.51
N GLU A 60 -6.96 -16.27 2.27
CA GLU A 60 -6.89 -17.31 3.30
C GLU A 60 -7.92 -17.12 4.45
N GLY A 61 -9.12 -16.63 4.12
CA GLY A 61 -10.20 -16.39 5.07
C GLY A 61 -10.16 -15.05 5.81
N ALA A 62 -9.13 -14.23 5.58
CA ALA A 62 -9.00 -12.92 6.22
C ALA A 62 -9.29 -11.77 5.22
N SER A 63 -10.10 -10.80 5.65
CA SER A 63 -10.38 -9.58 4.90
C SER A 63 -9.17 -8.67 4.87
N VAL A 64 -8.75 -8.25 3.68
CA VAL A 64 -7.65 -7.30 3.47
C VAL A 64 -7.97 -5.95 4.14
N HIS A 65 -9.20 -5.45 3.96
CA HIS A 65 -9.67 -4.22 4.60
C HIS A 65 -9.52 -4.25 6.12
N LEU A 66 -10.03 -5.32 6.75
CA LEU A 66 -9.95 -5.45 8.21
C LEU A 66 -8.51 -5.63 8.71
N ALA A 67 -7.68 -6.35 7.97
CA ALA A 67 -6.27 -6.51 8.30
C ALA A 67 -5.52 -5.17 8.29
N ARG A 68 -5.77 -4.33 7.29
CA ARG A 68 -5.19 -2.97 7.22
C ARG A 68 -5.70 -2.07 8.34
N GLN A 69 -6.99 -2.11 8.66
CA GLN A 69 -7.52 -1.36 9.81
C GLN A 69 -6.84 -1.80 11.11
N LYS A 70 -6.67 -3.11 11.29
CA LYS A 70 -6.00 -3.64 12.48
C LYS A 70 -4.54 -3.19 12.58
N ALA A 71 -3.82 -3.15 11.46
CA ALA A 71 -2.47 -2.60 11.43
C ALA A 71 -2.45 -1.12 11.86
N GLY A 72 -3.42 -0.33 11.41
CA GLY A 72 -3.58 1.06 11.85
C GLY A 72 -3.90 1.21 13.34
N GLU A 73 -4.71 0.32 13.92
CA GLU A 73 -4.99 0.27 15.37
C GLU A 73 -3.70 0.03 16.17
N PHE A 74 -2.89 -0.96 15.79
CA PHE A 74 -1.60 -1.24 16.42
C PHE A 74 -0.62 -0.06 16.29
N LEU A 75 -0.58 0.56 15.11
CA LEU A 75 0.27 1.71 14.87
C LEU A 75 -0.09 2.89 15.79
N ALA A 76 -1.36 3.09 16.11
CA ALA A 76 -1.80 4.11 17.06
C ALA A 76 -1.43 3.77 18.52
N GLU A 77 -1.36 2.49 18.89
CA GLU A 77 -0.91 2.04 20.19
C GLU A 77 0.60 2.18 20.37
N GLU A 78 1.36 1.77 19.35
CA GLU A 78 2.83 1.76 19.40
C GLU A 78 3.44 3.16 19.24
N HIS A 79 2.81 4.01 18.40
CA HIS A 79 3.33 5.32 18.04
C HIS A 79 2.26 6.43 18.16
N PRO A 80 1.74 6.67 19.37
CA PRO A 80 0.74 7.71 19.62
C PRO A 80 1.34 9.09 19.37
N VAL A 81 0.49 10.05 18.99
CA VAL A 81 0.87 11.44 18.81
C VAL A 81 -0.34 12.35 19.05
N ASP A 82 -0.10 13.53 19.61
CA ASP A 82 -1.12 14.58 19.75
C ASP A 82 -1.26 15.33 18.43
N ALA A 83 -2.41 15.18 17.77
CA ALA A 83 -2.69 15.76 16.46
C ALA A 83 -4.17 16.09 16.29
N ASP A 84 -4.48 16.86 15.26
CA ASP A 84 -5.82 17.39 15.03
C ASP A 84 -6.60 16.59 13.98
N VAL A 85 -5.91 15.83 13.13
CA VAL A 85 -6.52 15.04 12.07
C VAL A 85 -5.63 13.89 11.62
N VAL A 86 -6.23 12.72 11.36
CA VAL A 86 -5.59 11.59 10.68
C VAL A 86 -6.01 11.57 9.23
N ILE A 87 -5.06 11.43 8.32
CA ILE A 87 -5.29 11.27 6.89
C ILE A 87 -4.56 10.04 6.36
N GLY A 88 -5.09 9.41 5.32
CA GLY A 88 -4.43 8.29 4.64
C GLY A 88 -3.93 8.68 3.26
N VAL A 89 -2.79 8.11 2.86
CA VAL A 89 -2.29 8.22 1.49
C VAL A 89 -3.06 7.25 0.59
N PRO A 90 -3.76 7.71 -0.43
CA PRO A 90 -4.51 6.83 -1.33
C PRO A 90 -3.60 5.94 -2.20
N ASP A 91 -3.96 4.68 -2.48
CA ASP A 91 -5.18 4.00 -2.05
C ASP A 91 -4.94 3.14 -0.80
N SER A 92 -3.74 2.62 -0.60
CA SER A 92 -3.43 1.54 0.38
C SER A 92 -3.37 2.03 1.82
N GLY A 93 -3.01 3.30 2.05
CA GLY A 93 -2.96 3.89 3.39
C GLY A 93 -4.32 4.26 4.00
N LEU A 94 -5.41 4.24 3.21
CA LEU A 94 -6.71 4.71 3.68
C LEU A 94 -7.30 3.84 4.80
N ASP A 95 -7.25 2.52 4.64
CA ASP A 95 -7.82 1.59 5.61
C ASP A 95 -7.06 1.63 6.94
N ALA A 96 -5.72 1.69 6.87
CA ALA A 96 -4.87 1.83 8.06
C ALA A 96 -5.12 3.17 8.77
N ALA A 97 -5.33 4.26 8.02
CA ALA A 97 -5.67 5.56 8.59
C ALA A 97 -7.01 5.53 9.34
N MET A 98 -8.01 4.83 8.81
CA MET A 98 -9.29 4.64 9.52
C MET A 98 -9.09 3.87 10.84
N GLY A 99 -8.27 2.82 10.82
CA GLY A 99 -7.92 2.06 12.04
C GLY A 99 -7.19 2.91 13.07
N TYR A 100 -6.19 3.68 12.63
CA TYR A 100 -5.45 4.61 13.48
C TYR A 100 -6.38 5.65 14.14
N ALA A 101 -7.23 6.30 13.33
CA ALA A 101 -8.17 7.30 13.82
C ALA A 101 -9.15 6.73 14.86
N LYS A 102 -9.71 5.56 14.56
CA LYS A 102 -10.62 4.86 15.48
C LYS A 102 -9.96 4.56 16.82
N LYS A 103 -8.71 4.11 16.82
CA LYS A 103 -7.99 3.72 18.03
C LYS A 103 -7.48 4.92 18.82
N SER A 104 -6.92 5.91 18.14
CA SER A 104 -6.37 7.13 18.78
C SER A 104 -7.44 8.12 19.24
N GLY A 105 -8.65 8.04 18.68
CA GLY A 105 -9.72 9.04 18.92
C GLY A 105 -9.51 10.35 18.12
N ILE A 106 -8.44 10.48 17.33
CA ILE A 106 -8.21 11.64 16.48
C ILE A 106 -9.12 11.54 15.25
N PRO A 107 -9.84 12.61 14.86
CA PRO A 107 -10.76 12.57 13.74
C PRO A 107 -10.07 12.15 12.42
N TYR A 108 -10.70 11.27 11.66
CA TYR A 108 -10.30 10.96 10.29
C TYR A 108 -10.75 12.07 9.34
N GLY A 109 -9.88 12.48 8.42
CA GLY A 109 -10.19 13.43 7.35
C GLY A 109 -9.67 12.97 5.99
N MET A 110 -10.34 13.35 4.93
CA MET A 110 -9.84 13.16 3.57
C MET A 110 -8.78 14.23 3.28
N GLY A 111 -7.51 13.88 3.38
CA GLY A 111 -6.37 14.79 3.16
C GLY A 111 -5.94 14.90 1.71
N PHE A 112 -6.23 13.88 0.91
CA PHE A 112 -5.83 13.78 -0.49
C PHE A 112 -6.96 13.35 -1.39
N ILE A 113 -6.90 13.80 -2.63
CA ILE A 113 -7.68 13.25 -3.73
C ILE A 113 -6.75 12.78 -4.85
N LYS A 114 -7.01 11.57 -5.35
CA LYS A 114 -6.28 11.00 -6.47
C LYS A 114 -6.90 11.44 -7.79
N ASN A 115 -6.10 11.99 -8.68
CA ASN A 115 -6.56 12.33 -10.02
C ASN A 115 -6.75 11.06 -10.85
N LYS A 116 -8.01 10.69 -11.07
CA LYS A 116 -8.39 9.47 -11.80
C LYS A 116 -8.20 9.59 -13.32
N TYR A 117 -7.99 10.80 -13.85
CA TYR A 117 -7.81 11.05 -15.28
C TYR A 117 -6.38 10.80 -15.75
N ILE A 118 -5.42 10.66 -14.81
CA ILE A 118 -4.03 10.38 -15.14
C ILE A 118 -3.78 8.89 -15.00
N GLY A 119 -3.47 8.23 -16.13
CA GLY A 119 -3.14 6.83 -16.20
C GLY A 119 -1.85 6.46 -15.44
N ARG A 120 -1.49 5.19 -15.45
CA ARG A 120 -0.26 4.70 -14.80
C ARG A 120 0.98 5.32 -15.45
N SER A 121 1.76 6.12 -14.70
CA SER A 121 2.95 6.85 -15.15
C SER A 121 4.20 5.99 -15.38
N PHE A 122 4.10 4.67 -15.30
CA PHE A 122 5.24 3.75 -15.51
C PHE A 122 5.80 3.73 -16.94
N ILE A 123 5.17 4.43 -17.89
CA ILE A 123 5.53 4.43 -19.32
C ILE A 123 6.27 5.72 -19.74
N GLN A 124 6.59 6.62 -18.81
CA GLN A 124 7.23 7.89 -19.13
C GLN A 124 8.77 7.75 -19.13
N PRO A 125 9.46 8.19 -20.21
CA PRO A 125 10.89 7.90 -20.41
C PRO A 125 11.85 8.78 -19.61
N THR A 126 11.43 9.91 -19.01
CA THR A 126 12.33 10.81 -18.28
C THR A 126 12.01 11.00 -16.82
N GLN A 127 13.05 11.29 -16.01
CA GLN A 127 12.94 11.52 -14.57
C GLN A 127 12.08 12.76 -14.24
N GLU A 128 12.24 13.85 -15.01
CA GLU A 128 11.47 15.09 -14.83
C GLU A 128 9.98 14.89 -15.10
N GLN A 129 9.63 14.06 -16.08
CA GLN A 129 8.23 13.70 -16.37
C GLN A 129 7.63 12.85 -15.25
N ARG A 130 8.39 11.89 -14.68
CA ARG A 130 7.95 11.13 -13.51
C ARG A 130 7.75 12.03 -12.29
N GLU A 131 8.56 13.07 -12.15
CA GLU A 131 8.46 14.04 -11.06
C GLU A 131 7.23 14.93 -11.17
N SER A 132 6.90 15.37 -12.38
CA SER A 132 5.67 16.10 -12.68
C SER A 132 4.42 15.24 -12.44
N ASP A 133 4.46 13.98 -12.87
CA ASP A 133 3.32 13.06 -12.79
C ASP A 133 2.88 12.73 -11.35
N VAL A 134 3.80 12.67 -10.39
CA VAL A 134 3.44 12.46 -8.97
C VAL A 134 2.69 13.70 -8.43
N ARG A 135 3.07 14.89 -8.85
CA ARG A 135 2.37 16.15 -8.48
C ARG A 135 0.93 16.19 -8.98
N ILE A 136 0.70 15.61 -10.16
CA ILE A 136 -0.61 15.64 -10.83
C ILE A 136 -1.52 14.49 -10.33
N LYS A 137 -0.92 13.41 -9.77
CA LYS A 137 -1.66 12.23 -9.32
C LYS A 137 -2.35 12.41 -7.98
N LEU A 138 -1.75 13.16 -7.07
CA LEU A 138 -2.22 13.28 -5.71
C LEU A 138 -2.33 14.77 -5.34
N ASN A 139 -3.53 15.25 -5.10
CA ASN A 139 -3.79 16.63 -4.70
C ASN A 139 -4.20 16.70 -3.24
N VAL A 140 -3.61 17.65 -2.50
CA VAL A 140 -3.96 17.90 -1.09
C VAL A 140 -5.29 18.66 -1.01
N ILE A 141 -6.15 18.24 -0.10
CA ILE A 141 -7.37 18.96 0.25
C ILE A 141 -7.03 19.96 1.35
N GLY A 142 -6.71 21.20 0.96
CA GLY A 142 -6.23 22.24 1.86
C GLY A 142 -7.15 22.54 3.04
N SER A 143 -8.47 22.50 2.86
CA SER A 143 -9.44 22.70 3.96
C SER A 143 -9.34 21.65 5.06
N THR A 144 -8.84 20.44 4.77
CA THR A 144 -8.64 19.39 5.75
C THR A 144 -7.38 19.61 6.59
N VAL A 145 -6.30 20.15 6.00
CA VAL A 145 -4.97 20.14 6.61
C VAL A 145 -4.47 21.51 7.08
N LYS A 146 -4.98 22.61 6.52
CA LYS A 146 -4.51 23.97 6.78
C LYS A 146 -4.61 24.33 8.27
N GLY A 147 -3.48 24.72 8.87
CA GLY A 147 -3.37 25.12 10.26
C GLY A 147 -3.44 23.98 11.27
N LYS A 148 -3.47 22.72 10.81
CA LYS A 148 -3.61 21.53 11.66
C LYS A 148 -2.31 20.76 11.80
N ARG A 149 -2.17 20.04 12.93
CA ARG A 149 -1.21 18.97 13.14
C ARG A 149 -1.81 17.70 12.53
N VAL A 150 -1.12 17.14 11.55
CA VAL A 150 -1.63 16.06 10.69
C VAL A 150 -0.87 14.78 10.97
N VAL A 151 -1.59 13.68 11.22
CA VAL A 151 -1.03 12.32 11.13
C VAL A 151 -1.31 11.79 9.74
N MET A 152 -0.25 11.57 8.98
CA MET A 152 -0.31 10.98 7.65
C MET A 152 0.04 9.49 7.74
N ILE A 153 -0.90 8.63 7.37
CA ILE A 153 -0.70 7.18 7.34
C ILE A 153 -0.43 6.75 5.90
N ASP A 154 0.70 6.06 5.72
CA ASP A 154 1.08 5.44 4.45
C ASP A 154 1.26 3.93 4.63
N ASP A 155 1.23 3.18 3.55
CA ASP A 155 1.42 1.73 3.58
C ASP A 155 2.89 1.36 3.79
N SER A 156 3.81 2.02 3.09
CA SER A 156 5.23 1.65 3.07
C SER A 156 6.14 2.81 2.66
N ILE A 157 7.39 2.77 3.13
CA ILE A 157 8.47 3.61 2.62
C ILE A 157 9.53 2.69 2.02
N VAL A 158 9.79 2.87 0.72
CA VAL A 158 10.81 2.10 -0.01
C VAL A 158 12.07 2.95 -0.22
N ARG A 159 11.96 3.99 -1.05
CA ARG A 159 13.08 4.91 -1.39
C ARG A 159 13.00 6.26 -0.66
N GLY A 160 11.89 6.56 0.00
CA GLY A 160 11.66 7.81 0.73
C GLY A 160 11.30 9.03 -0.14
N THR A 161 11.58 9.02 -1.43
CA THR A 161 11.35 10.17 -2.32
C THR A 161 9.88 10.57 -2.46
N THR A 162 8.98 9.60 -2.54
CA THR A 162 7.53 9.83 -2.60
C THR A 162 7.01 10.43 -1.30
N SER A 163 7.38 9.85 -0.16
CA SER A 163 6.95 10.33 1.16
C SER A 163 7.44 11.75 1.42
N ALA A 164 8.69 12.08 1.08
CA ALA A 164 9.24 13.42 1.22
C ALA A 164 8.44 14.46 0.41
N ARG A 165 8.02 14.12 -0.82
CA ARG A 165 7.18 14.98 -1.65
C ARG A 165 5.79 15.18 -1.07
N ILE A 166 5.16 14.12 -0.59
CA ILE A 166 3.83 14.19 0.00
C ILE A 166 3.87 15.07 1.26
N VAL A 167 4.88 14.91 2.11
CA VAL A 167 5.08 15.77 3.28
C VAL A 167 5.26 17.24 2.87
N LYS A 168 6.06 17.50 1.83
CA LYS A 168 6.22 18.86 1.29
C LYS A 168 4.89 19.45 0.82
N GLN A 169 4.09 18.68 0.07
CA GLN A 169 2.77 19.15 -0.40
C GLN A 169 1.82 19.49 0.75
N LEU A 170 1.82 18.70 1.84
CA LEU A 170 1.02 19.00 3.04
C LEU A 170 1.46 20.31 3.71
N ARG A 171 2.77 20.52 3.84
CA ARG A 171 3.33 21.77 4.38
C ARG A 171 3.02 22.97 3.49
N ASP A 172 3.18 22.84 2.18
CA ASP A 172 2.85 23.88 1.20
C ASP A 172 1.34 24.22 1.24
N ALA A 173 0.47 23.25 1.57
CA ALA A 173 -0.97 23.45 1.79
C ALA A 173 -1.30 24.07 3.17
N GLY A 174 -0.29 24.34 4.00
CA GLY A 174 -0.45 25.03 5.28
C GLY A 174 -0.66 24.12 6.49
N ALA A 175 -0.29 22.83 6.42
CA ALA A 175 -0.24 21.98 7.61
C ALA A 175 0.79 22.54 8.60
N LYS A 176 0.40 22.60 9.89
CA LYS A 176 1.26 23.09 10.97
C LYS A 176 2.35 22.10 11.32
N GLU A 177 1.97 20.84 11.41
CA GLU A 177 2.86 19.69 11.65
C GLU A 177 2.43 18.52 10.78
N VAL A 178 3.39 17.66 10.42
CA VAL A 178 3.13 16.43 9.68
C VAL A 178 3.86 15.27 10.36
N HIS A 179 3.11 14.36 10.93
CA HIS A 179 3.60 13.14 11.56
C HIS A 179 3.33 11.97 10.63
N VAL A 180 4.39 11.37 10.10
CA VAL A 180 4.28 10.20 9.20
C VAL A 180 4.24 8.92 10.03
N ARG A 181 3.30 8.02 9.72
CA ARG A 181 3.22 6.68 10.27
C ARG A 181 3.07 5.69 9.12
N VAL A 182 3.76 4.58 9.20
CA VAL A 182 3.84 3.58 8.13
C VAL A 182 3.41 2.23 8.68
N SER A 183 2.47 1.57 8.01
CA SER A 183 1.91 0.30 8.47
C SER A 183 2.75 -0.92 8.10
N ALA A 184 3.68 -0.79 7.13
CA ALA A 184 4.63 -1.85 6.80
C ALA A 184 5.90 -1.80 7.66
N PRO A 185 6.55 -2.94 7.88
CA PRO A 185 7.90 -2.97 8.41
C PRO A 185 8.91 -2.35 7.43
N PRO A 186 10.12 -1.94 7.90
CA PRO A 186 11.17 -1.40 7.04
C PRO A 186 11.59 -2.35 5.93
N PHE A 187 11.64 -1.86 4.69
CA PHE A 187 12.14 -2.60 3.54
C PHE A 187 13.66 -2.69 3.57
N ARG A 188 14.20 -3.88 3.79
CA ARG A 188 15.66 -4.13 3.87
C ARG A 188 16.21 -4.99 2.74
N HIS A 189 15.36 -5.69 2.00
CA HIS A 189 15.76 -6.64 0.98
C HIS A 189 15.01 -6.41 -0.33
N PRO A 190 15.66 -6.64 -1.48
CA PRO A 190 14.98 -6.60 -2.77
C PRO A 190 13.91 -7.70 -2.85
N CYS A 191 12.97 -7.53 -3.77
CA CYS A 191 11.93 -8.51 -4.05
C CYS A 191 12.34 -9.38 -5.24
N TYR A 192 12.32 -10.72 -5.05
CA TYR A 192 12.62 -11.68 -6.11
C TYR A 192 11.35 -12.20 -6.83
N PHE A 193 10.16 -11.69 -6.49
CA PHE A 193 8.88 -12.23 -6.93
C PHE A 193 8.05 -11.25 -7.78
N GLY A 194 8.66 -10.20 -8.33
CA GLY A 194 8.02 -9.35 -9.33
C GLY A 194 7.63 -7.94 -8.88
N THR A 195 8.00 -7.51 -7.68
CA THR A 195 7.95 -6.09 -7.31
C THR A 195 9.20 -5.38 -7.85
N ASP A 196 9.03 -4.17 -8.39
CA ASP A 196 10.13 -3.33 -8.88
C ASP A 196 11.00 -2.77 -7.73
N ILE A 197 11.62 -3.68 -7.02
CA ILE A 197 12.62 -3.43 -5.97
C ILE A 197 13.81 -4.34 -6.30
N ASP A 198 14.63 -3.87 -7.19
CA ASP A 198 15.71 -4.62 -7.85
C ASP A 198 17.01 -4.64 -7.05
N SER A 199 17.25 -3.63 -6.20
CA SER A 199 18.51 -3.40 -5.52
C SER A 199 18.30 -2.94 -4.07
N ALA A 200 19.13 -3.46 -3.17
CA ALA A 200 19.15 -3.05 -1.76
C ALA A 200 19.71 -1.62 -1.57
N GLU A 201 20.54 -1.13 -2.49
CA GLU A 201 21.20 0.18 -2.39
C GLU A 201 20.21 1.34 -2.43
N ASN A 202 19.07 1.16 -3.10
CA ASN A 202 18.03 2.16 -3.24
C ASN A 202 17.02 2.16 -2.07
N LEU A 203 17.16 1.24 -1.12
CA LEU A 203 16.26 1.13 0.02
C LEU A 203 16.71 2.07 1.15
N ILE A 204 15.80 2.96 1.58
CA ILE A 204 16.12 3.91 2.63
C ILE A 204 16.53 3.21 3.94
N ALA A 205 15.89 2.10 4.28
CA ALA A 205 16.15 1.33 5.50
C ALA A 205 17.49 0.54 5.48
N ASN A 206 18.23 0.57 4.37
CA ASN A 206 19.60 0.06 4.30
C ASN A 206 20.64 1.16 4.43
N ASN A 207 20.24 2.40 4.12
CA ASN A 207 21.14 3.56 4.14
C ASN A 207 21.03 4.35 5.46
N HIS A 208 19.95 4.16 6.20
CA HIS A 208 19.66 4.83 7.47
C HIS A 208 19.18 3.82 8.51
N SER A 209 19.49 4.08 9.76
CA SER A 209 18.89 3.34 10.88
C SER A 209 17.41 3.74 11.06
N ILE A 210 16.66 2.98 11.87
CA ILE A 210 15.25 3.31 12.17
C ILE A 210 15.13 4.59 13.00
N ASP A 211 16.16 4.91 13.79
CA ASP A 211 16.19 6.08 14.69
C ASP A 211 16.61 7.37 13.97
N GLU A 212 17.23 7.28 12.80
CA GLU A 212 17.55 8.39 11.90
C GLU A 212 16.37 8.81 11.02
#